data_97e2f0dc85dce45b50441c5b8a549269
#
_entry.id   97e2f0dc85dce45b50441c5b8a549269
#
_cell.length_a   1.000
_cell.length_b   1.000
_cell.length_c   1.000
_cell.angle_alpha   90.00
_cell.angle_beta   90.00
_cell.angle_gamma   90.00
#
_symmetry.space_group_name_H-M   'P 1'
#
loop_
_entity.id
_entity.type
_entity.pdbx_description
1 polymer ?
#
loop_
_entity_poly.entity_id
_entity_poly.type
_entity_poly.pdbx_seq_one_letter_code
_entity_poly.pdbx_strand_id
1 'polypeptide(L)'
;MADSKLTELTATTVVYATDQLYLVQGGVSKRITLANFISNLPSAIGQSSTTLTISGSSTVTSAGTAPSSAWLSFDTATYDSIVVSLTAEDATSSANNCVGTFNLHHNSGSDFNTSNAVASFGANPIYITVVYSAGAIQLCTYRSSASTDNVKVRWRATLFKV
;
A
#
# COMPACT_ATOMS: atom_id res chain seq x y z
N MET A 1 -33.87 19.26 -28.90
CA MET A 1 -33.59 18.87 -27.47
C MET A 1 -33.33 20.15 -26.72
N ALA A 2 -34.06 20.44 -25.65
CA ALA A 2 -33.79 21.60 -24.80
C ALA A 2 -32.42 21.39 -24.13
N ASP A 3 -31.56 22.36 -24.27
CA ASP A 3 -30.21 22.39 -23.68
C ASP A 3 -30.38 22.77 -22.19
N SER A 4 -30.53 21.80 -21.31
CA SER A 4 -30.68 22.06 -19.89
C SER A 4 -29.35 22.61 -19.33
N LYS A 5 -29.41 23.79 -18.73
CA LYS A 5 -28.24 24.36 -18.06
C LYS A 5 -27.85 23.48 -16.88
N LEU A 6 -26.55 23.36 -16.61
CA LEU A 6 -26.01 22.57 -15.46
C LEU A 6 -26.68 22.96 -14.12
N THR A 7 -27.11 24.22 -14.00
CA THR A 7 -27.83 24.74 -12.80
C THR A 7 -29.26 24.23 -12.65
N GLU A 8 -29.83 23.63 -13.69
CA GLU A 8 -31.19 23.07 -13.69
C GLU A 8 -31.23 21.58 -13.38
N LEU A 9 -30.07 20.94 -13.20
CA LEU A 9 -29.98 19.54 -12.85
C LEU A 9 -30.25 19.34 -11.35
N THR A 10 -31.03 18.30 -11.03
CA THR A 10 -31.25 17.91 -9.65
C THR A 10 -29.95 17.44 -9.01
N ALA A 11 -29.61 18.01 -7.87
CA ALA A 11 -28.44 17.55 -7.10
C ALA A 11 -28.64 16.12 -6.61
N THR A 12 -27.63 15.29 -6.73
CA THR A 12 -27.59 13.95 -6.14
C THR A 12 -26.51 13.86 -5.08
N THR A 13 -26.79 13.13 -4.00
CA THR A 13 -25.83 12.79 -2.94
C THR A 13 -25.26 11.39 -3.08
N VAL A 14 -25.80 10.61 -4.03
CA VAL A 14 -25.37 9.24 -4.29
C VAL A 14 -24.81 9.17 -5.70
N VAL A 15 -23.62 8.61 -5.85
CA VAL A 15 -22.93 8.50 -7.13
C VAL A 15 -22.59 7.02 -7.36
N TYR A 16 -22.94 6.49 -8.53
CA TYR A 16 -22.70 5.11 -8.92
C TYR A 16 -21.55 5.01 -9.92
N ALA A 17 -20.89 3.86 -9.95
CA ALA A 17 -19.78 3.59 -10.87
C ALA A 17 -20.14 3.74 -12.36
N THR A 18 -21.41 3.54 -12.67
CA THR A 18 -21.99 3.69 -14.03
C THR A 18 -22.40 5.11 -14.40
N ASP A 19 -22.40 6.04 -13.44
CA ASP A 19 -22.73 7.44 -13.70
C ASP A 19 -21.74 8.06 -14.67
N GLN A 20 -22.22 9.00 -15.46
CA GLN A 20 -21.46 9.58 -16.53
C GLN A 20 -21.04 11.02 -16.22
N LEU A 21 -19.77 11.31 -16.45
CA LEU A 21 -19.18 12.64 -16.39
C LEU A 21 -18.96 13.16 -17.81
N TYR A 22 -19.21 14.44 -18.01
CA TYR A 22 -18.92 15.13 -19.26
C TYR A 22 -17.67 15.98 -19.09
N LEU A 23 -16.71 15.79 -19.98
CA LEU A 23 -15.42 16.47 -19.98
C LEU A 23 -15.21 17.17 -21.32
N VAL A 24 -14.47 18.27 -21.31
CA VAL A 24 -13.98 18.90 -22.56
C VAL A 24 -12.48 18.57 -22.68
N GLN A 25 -12.12 17.88 -23.75
CA GLN A 25 -10.74 17.52 -24.04
C GLN A 25 -10.41 17.92 -25.49
N GLY A 26 -9.42 18.82 -25.64
CA GLY A 26 -9.04 19.33 -26.96
C GLY A 26 -10.18 20.09 -27.67
N GLY A 27 -11.06 20.80 -26.93
CA GLY A 27 -12.21 21.52 -27.46
C GLY A 27 -13.41 20.62 -27.83
N VAL A 28 -13.33 19.32 -27.58
CA VAL A 28 -14.40 18.34 -27.86
C VAL A 28 -15.03 17.86 -26.57
N SER A 29 -16.36 17.91 -26.47
CA SER A 29 -17.10 17.32 -25.36
C SER A 29 -17.04 15.79 -25.43
N LYS A 30 -16.60 15.17 -24.35
CA LYS A 30 -16.49 13.71 -24.21
C LYS A 30 -17.21 13.22 -22.97
N ARG A 31 -17.60 11.98 -22.99
CA ARG A 31 -18.30 11.30 -21.91
C ARG A 31 -17.43 10.18 -21.35
N ILE A 32 -17.36 10.06 -20.02
CA ILE A 32 -16.64 9.00 -19.33
C ILE A 32 -17.50 8.48 -18.16
N THR A 33 -17.50 7.20 -17.89
CA THR A 33 -18.14 6.67 -16.68
C THR A 33 -17.32 7.07 -15.44
N LEU A 34 -17.98 7.20 -14.30
CA LEU A 34 -17.29 7.50 -13.04
C LEU A 34 -16.23 6.42 -12.71
N ALA A 35 -16.52 5.15 -12.94
CA ALA A 35 -15.55 4.07 -12.77
C ALA A 35 -14.28 4.29 -13.61
N ASN A 36 -14.45 4.60 -14.89
CA ASN A 36 -13.32 4.87 -15.78
C ASN A 36 -12.61 6.18 -15.44
N PHE A 37 -13.34 7.19 -14.97
CA PHE A 37 -12.73 8.44 -14.49
C PHE A 37 -11.85 8.18 -13.28
N ILE A 38 -12.34 7.46 -12.26
CA ILE A 38 -11.58 7.13 -11.05
C ILE A 38 -10.39 6.23 -11.37
N SER A 39 -10.56 5.22 -12.24
CA SER A 39 -9.46 4.31 -12.60
C SER A 39 -8.38 4.97 -13.46
N ASN A 40 -8.74 6.01 -14.20
CA ASN A 40 -7.83 6.83 -15.00
C ASN A 40 -7.53 8.18 -14.35
N LEU A 41 -8.06 8.45 -13.15
CA LEU A 41 -7.47 9.49 -12.33
C LEU A 41 -6.03 9.09 -12.15
N PRO A 42 -5.09 9.67 -12.93
CA PRO A 42 -3.72 9.35 -12.67
C PRO A 42 -3.50 9.69 -11.22
N SER A 43 -2.61 8.97 -10.62
CA SER A 43 -1.89 9.34 -9.42
C SER A 43 -1.62 10.85 -9.24
N ALA A 44 -2.09 11.70 -10.12
CA ALA A 44 -1.84 13.14 -10.19
C ALA A 44 -2.84 14.02 -9.42
N ILE A 45 -4.01 13.51 -9.03
CA ILE A 45 -4.92 14.31 -8.19
C ILE A 45 -4.73 13.87 -6.73
N GLY A 46 -3.94 14.62 -6.00
CA GLY A 46 -3.66 14.41 -4.58
C GLY A 46 -2.39 13.62 -4.28
N GLN A 47 -1.67 13.15 -5.30
CA GLN A 47 -0.32 12.62 -5.14
C GLN A 47 0.70 13.61 -5.71
N SER A 48 1.63 14.01 -4.87
CA SER A 48 2.86 14.64 -5.36
C SER A 48 3.47 13.74 -6.43
N SER A 49 4.01 14.30 -7.49
CA SER A 49 4.75 13.52 -8.51
C SER A 49 5.90 12.69 -7.90
N THR A 50 6.26 12.98 -6.66
CA THR A 50 7.37 12.38 -5.92
C THR A 50 6.95 11.39 -4.84
N THR A 51 5.66 11.29 -4.50
CA THR A 51 5.19 10.38 -3.43
C THR A 51 3.94 9.61 -3.81
N LEU A 52 3.87 8.36 -3.35
CA LEU A 52 2.70 7.48 -3.45
C LEU A 52 2.35 6.95 -2.06
N THR A 53 1.12 7.17 -1.60
CA THR A 53 0.63 6.54 -0.37
C THR A 53 -0.31 5.37 -0.73
N ILE A 54 -0.01 4.20 -0.17
CA ILE A 54 -0.78 2.98 -0.35
C ILE A 54 -1.08 2.34 1.01
N SER A 55 -2.12 1.54 1.07
CA SER A 55 -2.43 0.74 2.27
C SER A 55 -2.95 -0.63 1.86
N GLY A 56 -2.82 -1.59 2.74
CA GLY A 56 -3.27 -2.94 2.45
C GLY A 56 -3.27 -3.84 3.68
N SER A 57 -3.72 -5.06 3.42
CA SER A 57 -3.62 -6.16 4.37
C SER A 57 -3.25 -7.44 3.63
N SER A 58 -2.49 -8.28 4.30
CA SER A 58 -2.08 -9.60 3.79
C SER A 58 -2.12 -10.62 4.91
N THR A 59 -2.34 -11.87 4.54
CA THR A 59 -2.15 -13.00 5.43
C THR A 59 -1.00 -13.83 4.87
N VAL A 60 0.05 -13.98 5.64
CA VAL A 60 1.24 -14.73 5.25
C VAL A 60 1.53 -15.84 6.25
N THR A 61 2.06 -16.95 5.77
CA THR A 61 2.56 -18.02 6.65
C THR A 61 3.96 -17.67 7.10
N SER A 62 4.17 -17.62 8.42
CA SER A 62 5.49 -17.39 9.02
C SER A 62 6.01 -18.70 9.56
N ALA A 63 7.03 -19.26 8.94
CA ALA A 63 7.60 -20.56 9.27
C ALA A 63 8.91 -20.40 10.05
N GLY A 64 8.80 -20.21 11.36
CA GLY A 64 9.96 -20.11 12.24
C GLY A 64 10.87 -18.93 11.89
N THR A 65 12.16 -19.16 11.87
CA THR A 65 13.18 -18.11 11.60
C THR A 65 13.34 -17.75 10.12
N ALA A 66 12.73 -18.51 9.21
CA ALA A 66 12.74 -18.19 7.79
C ALA A 66 11.77 -17.05 7.49
N PRO A 67 12.16 -16.05 6.66
CA PRO A 67 11.24 -15.02 6.21
C PRO A 67 10.04 -15.64 5.47
N SER A 68 8.84 -15.09 5.72
CA SER A 68 7.64 -15.39 4.94
C SER A 68 7.78 -14.95 3.49
N SER A 69 6.76 -15.23 2.65
CA SER A 69 6.57 -14.47 1.42
C SER A 69 6.42 -12.97 1.74
N ALA A 70 6.81 -12.13 0.80
CA ALA A 70 6.67 -10.68 0.96
C ALA A 70 5.20 -10.27 1.04
N TRP A 71 4.84 -9.47 2.05
CA TRP A 71 3.53 -8.86 2.17
C TRP A 71 3.48 -7.43 1.61
N LEU A 72 4.64 -6.80 1.46
CA LEU A 72 4.83 -5.55 0.74
C LEU A 72 6.13 -5.63 -0.04
N SER A 73 6.08 -5.19 -1.29
CA SER A 73 7.25 -5.12 -2.17
C SER A 73 7.20 -3.83 -2.97
N PHE A 74 8.34 -3.20 -3.18
CA PHE A 74 8.46 -2.04 -4.06
C PHE A 74 9.75 -2.09 -4.88
N ASP A 75 9.63 -1.63 -6.12
CA ASP A 75 10.71 -1.57 -7.09
C ASP A 75 11.66 -0.40 -6.77
N THR A 76 12.94 -0.71 -6.63
CA THR A 76 13.98 0.28 -6.32
C THR A 76 14.38 1.16 -7.51
N ALA A 77 13.99 0.79 -8.72
CA ALA A 77 14.16 1.65 -9.90
C ALA A 77 13.11 2.79 -9.94
N THR A 78 12.01 2.63 -9.22
CA THR A 78 10.91 3.61 -9.18
C THR A 78 10.91 4.42 -7.89
N TYR A 79 11.29 3.80 -6.77
CA TYR A 79 11.22 4.41 -5.44
C TYR A 79 12.54 4.26 -4.71
N ASP A 80 13.04 5.35 -4.14
CA ASP A 80 14.28 5.38 -3.36
C ASP A 80 14.02 5.22 -1.85
N SER A 81 12.84 5.59 -1.39
CA SER A 81 12.52 5.57 0.03
C SER A 81 11.08 5.14 0.29
N ILE A 82 10.85 4.54 1.45
CA ILE A 82 9.51 4.17 1.92
C ILE A 82 9.40 4.36 3.43
N VAL A 83 8.26 4.87 3.87
CA VAL A 83 7.85 4.89 5.27
C VAL A 83 6.63 3.99 5.42
N VAL A 84 6.73 2.97 6.27
CA VAL A 84 5.66 1.99 6.49
C VAL A 84 5.26 1.99 7.95
N SER A 85 3.98 2.23 8.23
CA SER A 85 3.35 1.93 9.52
C SER A 85 2.60 0.61 9.40
N LEU A 86 2.76 -0.27 10.38
CA LEU A 86 2.18 -1.61 10.32
C LEU A 86 1.69 -2.12 11.67
N THR A 87 0.76 -3.06 11.59
CA THR A 87 0.43 -4.00 12.66
C THR A 87 0.44 -5.41 12.09
N ALA A 88 1.01 -6.35 12.83
CA ALA A 88 0.96 -7.76 12.49
C ALA A 88 0.45 -8.54 13.68
N GLU A 89 -0.45 -9.50 13.48
CA GLU A 89 -1.02 -10.34 14.53
C GLU A 89 -1.08 -11.79 14.08
N ASP A 90 -0.87 -12.70 15.02
CA ASP A 90 -1.11 -14.12 14.82
C ASP A 90 -2.59 -14.38 14.58
N ALA A 91 -2.91 -15.14 13.54
CA ALA A 91 -4.30 -15.46 13.20
C ALA A 91 -4.99 -16.32 14.27
N THR A 92 -4.23 -17.04 15.09
CA THR A 92 -4.71 -17.96 16.14
C THR A 92 -4.56 -17.39 17.55
N SER A 93 -3.68 -16.40 17.74
CA SER A 93 -3.42 -15.79 19.06
C SER A 93 -3.05 -14.32 18.93
N SER A 94 -4.01 -13.45 19.20
CA SER A 94 -3.80 -11.99 19.17
C SER A 94 -2.78 -11.48 20.21
N ALA A 95 -2.41 -12.31 21.19
CA ALA A 95 -1.34 -11.99 22.14
C ALA A 95 0.04 -11.92 21.47
N ASN A 96 0.24 -12.67 20.37
CA ASN A 96 1.46 -12.61 19.58
C ASN A 96 1.26 -11.56 18.50
N ASN A 97 1.82 -10.40 18.68
CA ASN A 97 1.64 -9.28 17.73
C ASN A 97 2.92 -8.44 17.60
N CYS A 98 2.91 -7.59 16.60
CA CYS A 98 3.95 -6.63 16.30
C CYS A 98 3.30 -5.33 15.81
N VAL A 99 3.82 -4.21 16.26
CA VAL A 99 3.38 -2.88 15.83
C VAL A 99 4.57 -1.96 15.66
N GLY A 100 4.54 -1.13 14.65
CA GLY A 100 5.61 -0.16 14.50
C GLY A 100 5.67 0.55 13.15
N THR A 101 6.80 1.20 12.96
CA THR A 101 7.13 1.95 11.75
C THR A 101 8.50 1.55 11.25
N PHE A 102 8.61 1.36 9.94
CA PHE A 102 9.87 1.21 9.20
C PHE A 102 10.09 2.41 8.30
N ASN A 103 11.31 2.93 8.32
CA ASN A 103 11.82 3.86 7.32
C ASN A 103 12.94 3.14 6.57
N LEU A 104 12.82 3.07 5.28
CA LEU A 104 13.77 2.42 4.38
C LEU A 104 14.23 3.43 3.33
N HIS A 105 15.54 3.46 3.07
CA HIS A 105 16.12 4.24 1.99
C HIS A 105 17.06 3.34 1.20
N HIS A 106 16.81 3.24 -0.10
CA HIS A 106 17.64 2.50 -1.05
C HIS A 106 18.78 3.40 -1.55
N ASN A 107 20.00 2.92 -1.43
CA ASN A 107 21.17 3.66 -1.87
C ASN A 107 21.55 3.28 -3.30
N SER A 108 21.88 2.02 -3.53
CA SER A 108 22.15 1.45 -4.86
C SER A 108 22.26 -0.07 -4.79
N GLY A 109 21.88 -0.76 -5.85
CA GLY A 109 21.96 -2.23 -5.91
C GLY A 109 21.19 -2.89 -4.76
N SER A 110 21.86 -3.68 -3.94
CA SER A 110 21.31 -4.32 -2.74
C SER A 110 21.47 -3.49 -1.46
N ASP A 111 22.09 -2.33 -1.53
CA ASP A 111 22.38 -1.49 -0.36
C ASP A 111 21.17 -0.64 0.01
N PHE A 112 20.76 -0.75 1.26
CA PHE A 112 19.70 0.09 1.81
C PHE A 112 19.94 0.36 3.30
N ASN A 113 19.49 1.54 3.74
CA ASN A 113 19.48 1.92 5.14
C ASN A 113 18.08 1.68 5.73
N THR A 114 18.04 1.17 6.94
CA THR A 114 16.80 1.00 7.68
C THR A 114 16.85 1.74 9.01
N SER A 115 15.76 2.40 9.35
CA SER A 115 15.49 2.87 10.70
C SER A 115 14.11 2.36 11.08
N ASN A 116 14.01 1.66 12.20
CA ASN A 116 12.74 1.10 12.62
C ASN A 116 12.45 1.39 14.09
N ALA A 117 11.16 1.53 14.40
CA ALA A 117 10.63 1.59 15.74
C ALA A 117 9.50 0.54 15.82
N VAL A 118 9.89 -0.70 16.07
CA VAL A 118 9.00 -1.85 16.05
C VAL A 118 9.04 -2.54 17.41
N ALA A 119 7.88 -2.79 17.98
CA ALA A 119 7.69 -3.56 19.19
C ALA A 119 6.98 -4.86 18.87
N SER A 120 7.49 -5.98 19.39
CA SER A 120 6.95 -7.32 19.23
C SER A 120 6.58 -7.89 20.61
N PHE A 121 5.42 -8.54 20.71
CA PHE A 121 4.82 -8.97 21.95
C PHE A 121 4.40 -10.44 21.89
N GLY A 122 4.26 -11.06 23.06
CA GLY A 122 3.74 -12.43 23.22
C GLY A 122 4.85 -13.48 23.40
N ALA A 123 4.42 -14.70 23.64
CA ALA A 123 5.33 -15.84 23.85
C ALA A 123 6.02 -16.32 22.55
N ASN A 124 5.40 -16.06 21.41
CA ASN A 124 5.95 -16.32 20.08
C ASN A 124 5.86 -15.06 19.23
N PRO A 125 6.70 -14.04 19.50
CA PRO A 125 6.60 -12.74 18.89
C PRO A 125 6.84 -12.78 17.37
N ILE A 126 6.16 -11.87 16.68
CA ILE A 126 6.30 -11.67 15.23
C ILE A 126 7.34 -10.59 15.02
N TYR A 127 8.29 -10.84 14.15
CA TYR A 127 9.31 -9.89 13.73
C TYR A 127 9.14 -9.54 12.26
N ILE A 128 9.59 -8.36 11.90
CA ILE A 128 9.63 -7.89 10.52
C ILE A 128 11.07 -7.89 10.04
N THR A 129 11.29 -8.37 8.85
CA THR A 129 12.59 -8.31 8.18
C THR A 129 12.44 -7.71 6.79
N VAL A 130 13.54 -7.14 6.32
CA VAL A 130 13.66 -6.54 5.00
C VAL A 130 14.58 -7.41 4.16
N VAL A 131 14.16 -7.75 2.96
CA VAL A 131 14.92 -8.55 2.01
C VAL A 131 15.01 -7.79 0.69
N TYR A 132 16.19 -7.74 0.09
CA TYR A 132 16.36 -7.28 -1.28
C TYR A 132 16.38 -8.48 -2.22
N SER A 133 15.52 -8.49 -3.22
CA SER A 133 15.43 -9.56 -4.19
C SER A 133 14.94 -9.04 -5.54
N ALA A 134 15.63 -9.42 -6.62
CA ALA A 134 15.23 -9.12 -8.00
C ALA A 134 14.91 -7.64 -8.28
N GLY A 135 15.71 -6.71 -7.73
CA GLY A 135 15.49 -5.27 -7.92
C GLY A 135 14.41 -4.66 -7.05
N ALA A 136 13.87 -5.41 -6.10
CA ALA A 136 12.84 -4.94 -5.19
C ALA A 136 13.25 -5.08 -3.72
N ILE A 137 12.84 -4.13 -2.91
CA ILE A 137 12.87 -4.26 -1.44
C ILE A 137 11.54 -4.87 -1.00
N GLN A 138 11.64 -5.91 -0.19
CA GLN A 138 10.53 -6.74 0.27
C GLN A 138 10.46 -6.75 1.79
N LEU A 139 9.28 -6.54 2.35
CA LEU A 139 9.02 -6.70 3.78
C LEU A 139 8.35 -8.05 4.02
N CYS A 140 8.95 -8.82 4.93
CA CYS A 140 8.54 -10.16 5.28
C CYS A 140 8.36 -10.26 6.80
N THR A 141 7.68 -11.29 7.26
CA THR A 141 7.59 -11.64 8.69
C THR A 141 8.41 -12.87 8.99
N TYR A 142 8.88 -13.00 10.24
CA TYR A 142 9.44 -14.22 10.76
C TYR A 142 9.14 -14.35 12.27
N ARG A 143 9.43 -15.49 12.86
CA ARG A 143 9.26 -15.78 14.30
C ARG A 143 10.54 -16.35 14.89
N SER A 144 10.63 -16.29 16.21
CA SER A 144 11.76 -16.89 16.93
C SER A 144 11.64 -18.42 17.11
N SER A 145 10.45 -18.97 16.94
CA SER A 145 10.18 -20.40 17.11
C SER A 145 9.51 -21.01 15.87
N ALA A 146 9.56 -22.33 15.76
CA ALA A 146 9.01 -23.08 14.62
C ALA A 146 7.46 -23.15 14.64
N SER A 147 6.79 -22.02 14.68
CA SER A 147 5.35 -21.94 14.45
C SER A 147 5.07 -21.76 12.95
N THR A 148 4.06 -22.45 12.47
CA THR A 148 3.58 -22.37 11.07
C THR A 148 2.27 -21.59 10.96
N ASP A 149 1.91 -20.82 12.00
CA ASP A 149 0.67 -20.07 12.02
C ASP A 149 0.68 -18.91 11.04
N ASN A 150 -0.48 -18.62 10.50
CA ASN A 150 -0.67 -17.46 9.65
C ASN A 150 -0.54 -16.16 10.45
N VAL A 151 0.07 -15.17 9.83
CA VAL A 151 0.17 -13.81 10.34
C VAL A 151 -0.66 -12.88 9.46
N LYS A 152 -1.56 -12.14 10.08
CA LYS A 152 -2.31 -11.06 9.45
C LYS A 152 -1.51 -9.78 9.61
N VAL A 153 -1.11 -9.18 8.48
CA VAL A 153 -0.40 -7.91 8.46
C VAL A 153 -1.33 -6.85 7.87
N ARG A 154 -1.46 -5.72 8.55
CA ARG A 154 -2.12 -4.50 8.05
C ARG A 154 -1.09 -3.40 8.02
N TRP A 155 -1.07 -2.63 6.94
CA TRP A 155 -0.05 -1.62 6.74
C TRP A 155 -0.55 -0.41 5.95
N ARG A 156 0.13 0.70 6.16
CA ARG A 156 0.06 1.91 5.34
C ARG A 156 1.49 2.32 5.01
N ALA A 157 1.74 2.59 3.74
CA ALA A 157 3.07 2.96 3.25
C ALA A 157 3.02 4.25 2.43
N THR A 158 4.04 5.08 2.60
CA THR A 158 4.33 6.22 1.73
C THR A 158 5.66 5.95 1.03
N LEU A 159 5.61 5.87 -0.30
CA LEU A 159 6.75 5.63 -1.16
C LEU A 159 7.18 6.96 -1.79
N PHE A 160 8.47 7.20 -1.85
CA PHE A 160 9.08 8.38 -2.43
C PHE A 160 9.81 7.97 -3.70
N LYS A 161 9.53 8.66 -4.80
CA LYS A 161 10.14 8.37 -6.10
C LYS A 161 11.57 8.92 -6.18
N VAL A 162 12.37 8.24 -6.99
CA VAL A 162 13.69 8.71 -7.41
C VAL A 162 13.58 10.02 -8.19
#